data_5cbc21981e840aec6b4dd4691c643f14
#
_entry.id   5cbc21981e840aec6b4dd4691c643f14
#
_cell.length_a   1.000
_cell.length_b   1.000
_cell.length_c   1.000
_cell.angle_alpha   90.00
_cell.angle_beta   90.00
_cell.angle_gamma   90.00
#
_symmetry.space_group_name_H-M   'P 1'
#
loop_
_entity.id
_entity.type
_entity.pdbx_description
1 polymer ?
#
loop_
_entity_poly.entity_id
_entity_poly.type
_entity_poly.pdbx_seq_one_letter_code
_entity_poly.pdbx_strand_id
1 'polypeptide(L)'
;MTELRDEPPRSLGDPKEILLQQLSYYRGTVLAKLDGLRDDQLTASIVPSGWSPLGLLKHLVFVERRWMQWGFEAEQMPDSRGDEPPNGKGWLVTPDDNVADLTARWVAIATRTEAVARNAQLTDRARLGGRFSSDPPTLGWILAHLLQENARHVGQLDVVRELIDGSVGE
;
A
#
# COMPACT_ATOMS: atom_id res chain seq x y z
N MET A 1 3.26 -3.54 -19.26
CA MET A 1 3.09 -4.87 -18.65
C MET A 1 3.93 -4.90 -17.39
N THR A 2 3.29 -4.81 -16.25
CA THR A 2 3.97 -5.03 -14.96
C THR A 2 4.16 -6.54 -14.87
N GLU A 3 5.40 -7.03 -14.87
CA GLU A 3 5.66 -8.44 -14.59
C GLU A 3 5.04 -8.75 -13.23
N LEU A 4 4.08 -9.67 -13.20
CA LEU A 4 3.60 -10.28 -11.97
C LEU A 4 4.85 -10.86 -11.29
N ARG A 5 5.21 -10.33 -10.13
CA ARG A 5 6.31 -10.90 -9.37
C ARG A 5 5.83 -12.25 -8.84
N ASP A 6 6.66 -13.26 -9.00
CA ASP A 6 6.40 -14.57 -8.42
C ASP A 6 6.31 -14.46 -6.89
N GLU A 7 5.52 -15.33 -6.28
CA GLU A 7 5.55 -15.49 -4.82
C GLU A 7 6.99 -15.72 -4.32
N PRO A 8 7.31 -15.23 -3.12
CA PRO A 8 8.62 -15.51 -2.52
C PRO A 8 8.91 -17.01 -2.47
N PRO A 9 10.18 -17.43 -2.65
CA PRO A 9 10.55 -18.84 -2.56
C PRO A 9 10.13 -19.43 -1.22
N ARG A 10 9.47 -20.62 -1.25
CA ARG A 10 9.02 -21.32 -0.03
C ARG A 10 10.18 -21.75 0.89
N SER A 11 11.41 -21.76 0.37
CA SER A 11 12.64 -22.03 1.12
C SER A 11 13.20 -20.81 1.85
N LEU A 12 12.63 -19.62 1.65
CA LEU A 12 13.09 -18.40 2.29
C LEU A 12 12.82 -18.45 3.79
N GLY A 13 13.88 -18.40 4.60
CA GLY A 13 13.79 -18.57 6.05
C GLY A 13 14.05 -17.31 6.88
N ASP A 14 14.59 -16.26 6.26
CA ASP A 14 14.81 -14.98 6.96
C ASP A 14 13.49 -14.20 7.11
N PRO A 15 13.00 -13.91 8.35
CA PRO A 15 11.72 -13.28 8.55
C PRO A 15 11.62 -11.87 7.94
N LYS A 16 12.72 -11.11 7.92
CA LYS A 16 12.74 -9.79 7.32
C LYS A 16 12.63 -9.87 5.80
N GLU A 17 13.39 -10.76 5.18
CA GLU A 17 13.31 -10.99 3.73
C GLU A 17 11.93 -11.54 3.32
N ILE A 18 11.32 -12.42 4.12
CA ILE A 18 9.94 -12.88 3.88
C ILE A 18 8.99 -11.68 3.84
N LEU A 19 9.00 -10.81 4.86
CA LEU A 19 8.13 -9.64 4.91
C LEU A 19 8.34 -8.71 3.73
N LEU A 20 9.60 -8.42 3.35
CA LEU A 20 9.91 -7.52 2.25
C LEU A 20 9.49 -8.10 0.89
N GLN A 21 9.73 -9.38 0.65
CA GLN A 21 9.35 -10.02 -0.61
C GLN A 21 7.84 -10.22 -0.72
N GLN A 22 7.15 -10.56 0.37
CA GLN A 22 5.68 -10.60 0.38
C GLN A 22 5.07 -9.22 0.12
N LEU A 23 5.60 -8.17 0.74
CA LEU A 23 5.17 -6.79 0.43
C LEU A 23 5.36 -6.45 -1.05
N SER A 24 6.51 -6.83 -1.63
CA SER A 24 6.79 -6.61 -3.05
C SER A 24 5.80 -7.37 -3.95
N TYR A 25 5.49 -8.63 -3.61
CA TYR A 25 4.50 -9.45 -4.31
C TYR A 25 3.11 -8.80 -4.28
N TYR A 26 2.61 -8.44 -3.10
CA TYR A 26 1.27 -7.84 -2.98
C TYR A 26 1.17 -6.46 -3.63
N ARG A 27 2.22 -5.63 -3.61
CA ARG A 27 2.24 -4.37 -4.39
C ARG A 27 2.10 -4.65 -5.89
N GLY A 28 2.83 -5.62 -6.41
CA GLY A 28 2.71 -6.06 -7.81
C GLY A 28 1.30 -6.56 -8.13
N THR A 29 0.69 -7.34 -7.24
CA THR A 29 -0.67 -7.86 -7.39
C THR A 29 -1.70 -6.73 -7.44
N VAL A 30 -1.60 -5.71 -6.55
CA VAL A 30 -2.49 -4.53 -6.62
C VAL A 30 -2.41 -3.86 -7.98
N LEU A 31 -1.19 -3.61 -8.48
CA LEU A 31 -1.01 -2.94 -9.78
C LEU A 31 -1.53 -3.79 -10.95
N ALA A 32 -1.32 -5.10 -10.91
CA ALA A 32 -1.86 -6.01 -11.93
C ALA A 32 -3.40 -6.03 -11.95
N LYS A 33 -4.04 -5.90 -10.77
CA LYS A 33 -5.50 -5.83 -10.70
C LYS A 33 -6.09 -4.48 -11.16
N LEU A 34 -5.29 -3.45 -11.28
CA LEU A 34 -5.68 -2.16 -11.87
C LEU A 34 -5.41 -2.11 -13.37
N ASP A 35 -4.53 -2.97 -13.88
CA ASP A 35 -4.18 -3.01 -15.30
C ASP A 35 -5.41 -3.38 -16.18
N GLY A 36 -5.57 -2.66 -17.29
CA GLY A 36 -6.68 -2.84 -18.21
C GLY A 36 -8.01 -2.22 -17.78
N LEU A 37 -8.13 -1.65 -16.57
CA LEU A 37 -9.30 -0.86 -16.20
C LEU A 37 -9.29 0.49 -16.91
N ARG A 38 -10.45 0.92 -17.44
CA ARG A 38 -10.64 2.24 -18.03
C ARG A 38 -10.76 3.31 -16.92
N ASP A 39 -10.56 4.56 -17.28
CA ASP A 39 -10.60 5.70 -16.32
C ASP A 39 -11.95 5.79 -15.58
N ASP A 40 -13.06 5.53 -16.29
CA ASP A 40 -14.39 5.50 -15.68
C ASP A 40 -14.54 4.37 -14.65
N GLN A 41 -13.92 3.21 -14.88
CA GLN A 41 -13.90 2.07 -13.96
C GLN A 41 -12.94 2.28 -12.78
N LEU A 42 -11.80 2.94 -13.02
CA LEU A 42 -10.83 3.28 -11.99
C LEU A 42 -11.38 4.27 -10.95
N THR A 43 -12.24 5.20 -11.37
CA THR A 43 -12.78 6.27 -10.52
C THR A 43 -14.17 5.99 -9.98
N ALA A 44 -14.91 5.03 -10.57
CA ALA A 44 -16.23 4.66 -10.10
C ALA A 44 -16.19 3.88 -8.79
N SER A 45 -17.10 4.20 -7.87
CA SER A 45 -17.40 3.37 -6.72
C SER A 45 -18.58 2.46 -7.02
N ILE A 46 -18.35 1.17 -7.06
CA ILE A 46 -19.39 0.14 -7.26
C ILE A 46 -19.76 -0.60 -5.97
N VAL A 47 -19.19 -0.17 -4.85
CA VAL A 47 -19.44 -0.76 -3.53
C VAL A 47 -20.09 0.26 -2.59
N PRO A 48 -20.99 -0.18 -1.67
CA PRO A 48 -21.70 0.73 -0.77
C PRO A 48 -20.82 1.59 0.15
N SER A 49 -19.62 1.11 0.44
CA SER A 49 -18.61 1.86 1.24
C SER A 49 -18.00 3.06 0.54
N GLY A 50 -18.22 3.21 -0.78
CA GLY A 50 -17.94 4.45 -1.51
C GLY A 50 -16.50 4.62 -2.02
N TRP A 51 -15.65 3.61 -1.95
CA TRP A 51 -14.30 3.68 -2.50
C TRP A 51 -14.22 3.23 -3.97
N SER A 52 -13.22 3.72 -4.68
CA SER A 52 -12.91 3.35 -6.06
C SER A 52 -11.54 2.64 -6.15
N PRO A 53 -11.26 1.87 -7.23
CA PRO A 53 -9.95 1.24 -7.44
C PRO A 53 -8.78 2.22 -7.36
N LEU A 54 -8.89 3.39 -7.98
CA LEU A 54 -7.87 4.44 -7.92
C LEU A 54 -7.70 5.00 -6.49
N GLY A 55 -8.82 5.17 -5.78
CA GLY A 55 -8.81 5.59 -4.38
C GLY A 55 -8.10 4.59 -3.47
N LEU A 56 -8.30 3.29 -3.71
CA LEU A 56 -7.62 2.23 -2.97
C LEU A 56 -6.10 2.25 -3.25
N LEU A 57 -5.67 2.41 -4.49
CA LEU A 57 -4.25 2.57 -4.82
C LEU A 57 -3.65 3.77 -4.06
N LYS A 58 -4.29 4.93 -4.14
CA LYS A 58 -3.85 6.12 -3.41
C LYS A 58 -3.75 5.87 -1.91
N HIS A 59 -4.74 5.20 -1.33
CA HIS A 59 -4.72 4.83 0.09
C HIS A 59 -3.50 4.00 0.45
N LEU A 60 -3.16 2.96 -0.30
CA LEU A 60 -2.00 2.11 -0.03
C LEU A 60 -0.67 2.87 -0.14
N VAL A 61 -0.55 3.78 -1.11
CA VAL A 61 0.59 4.70 -1.23
C VAL A 61 0.75 5.53 0.06
N PHE A 62 -0.35 6.11 0.55
CA PHE A 62 -0.35 6.93 1.77
C PHE A 62 -0.15 6.08 3.04
N VAL A 63 -0.70 4.87 3.09
CA VAL A 63 -0.49 3.94 4.22
C VAL A 63 0.99 3.64 4.39
N GLU A 64 1.67 3.22 3.33
CA GLU A 64 3.09 2.89 3.43
C GLU A 64 3.94 4.10 3.82
N ARG A 65 3.68 5.27 3.21
CA ARG A 65 4.34 6.51 3.54
C ARG A 65 4.12 6.93 5.00
N ARG A 66 2.87 6.83 5.49
CA ARG A 66 2.52 7.14 6.89
C ARG A 66 3.23 6.24 7.90
N TRP A 67 3.35 4.95 7.62
CA TRP A 67 3.95 4.03 8.56
C TRP A 67 5.48 4.05 8.52
N MET A 68 6.09 4.20 7.35
CA MET A 68 7.54 4.19 7.22
C MET A 68 8.16 5.59 7.41
N GLN A 69 7.77 6.58 6.62
CA GLN A 69 8.42 7.89 6.66
C GLN A 69 7.98 8.68 7.89
N TRP A 70 6.68 8.92 8.05
CA TRP A 70 6.17 9.64 9.23
C TRP A 70 6.24 8.81 10.50
N GLY A 71 6.01 7.49 10.42
CA GLY A 71 6.03 6.57 11.55
C GLY A 71 7.46 6.20 11.95
N PHE A 72 8.10 5.31 11.19
CA PHE A 72 9.38 4.71 11.59
C PHE A 72 10.52 5.74 11.65
N GLU A 73 10.64 6.60 10.63
CA GLU A 73 11.70 7.61 10.52
C GLU A 73 11.37 8.94 11.21
N ALA A 74 10.11 9.18 11.63
CA ALA A 74 9.60 10.41 12.23
C ALA A 74 9.77 11.65 11.32
N GLU A 75 9.75 11.47 9.99
CA GLU A 75 9.81 12.58 9.03
C GLU A 75 8.54 13.43 9.13
N GLN A 76 8.67 14.76 9.04
CA GLN A 76 7.52 15.65 9.04
C GLN A 76 6.73 15.49 7.74
N MET A 77 5.43 15.33 7.86
CA MET A 77 4.56 14.98 6.75
C MET A 77 3.24 15.76 6.83
N PRO A 78 3.23 17.01 6.32
CA PRO A 78 2.06 17.89 6.44
C PRO A 78 0.81 17.35 5.73
N ASP A 79 0.99 16.53 4.68
CA ASP A 79 -0.06 15.91 3.88
C ASP A 79 -0.32 14.44 4.26
N SER A 80 -0.05 14.05 5.50
CA SER A 80 -0.13 12.65 5.96
C SER A 80 -1.49 11.99 5.73
N ARG A 81 -2.54 12.77 5.59
CA ARG A 81 -3.93 12.31 5.38
C ARG A 81 -4.51 12.74 4.03
N GLY A 82 -3.68 12.94 3.02
CA GLY A 82 -4.10 13.38 1.69
C GLY A 82 -4.99 12.38 0.91
N ASP A 83 -5.17 11.17 1.44
CA ASP A 83 -6.09 10.14 0.94
C ASP A 83 -7.45 10.12 1.68
N GLU A 84 -7.64 10.94 2.74
CA GLU A 84 -8.86 10.96 3.53
C GLU A 84 -9.86 12.00 2.99
N PRO A 85 -11.09 11.61 2.61
CA PRO A 85 -12.08 12.57 2.16
C PRO A 85 -12.74 13.29 3.34
N PRO A 86 -13.20 14.53 3.14
CA PRO A 86 -13.85 15.32 4.20
C PRO A 86 -15.11 14.68 4.79
N ASN A 87 -15.80 13.83 4.02
CA ASN A 87 -17.03 13.15 4.43
C ASN A 87 -16.78 11.78 5.10
N GLY A 88 -15.51 11.36 5.21
CA GLY A 88 -15.11 10.09 5.82
C GLY A 88 -15.56 8.83 5.07
N LYS A 89 -15.98 8.93 3.80
CA LYS A 89 -16.42 7.78 2.99
C LYS A 89 -15.46 7.50 1.85
N GLY A 90 -14.97 6.26 1.78
CA GLY A 90 -14.01 5.85 0.76
C GLY A 90 -12.66 6.54 0.93
N TRP A 91 -11.95 6.69 -0.18
CA TRP A 91 -10.67 7.41 -0.24
C TRP A 91 -10.77 8.56 -1.24
N LEU A 92 -10.11 9.68 -0.92
CA LEU A 92 -10.14 10.89 -1.74
C LEU A 92 -9.38 10.68 -3.05
N VAL A 93 -10.10 10.83 -4.16
CA VAL A 93 -9.53 10.94 -5.51
C VAL A 93 -9.77 12.35 -6.02
N THR A 94 -8.74 12.99 -6.55
CA THR A 94 -8.80 14.30 -7.18
C THR A 94 -8.60 14.17 -8.69
N PRO A 95 -8.94 15.20 -9.49
CA PRO A 95 -8.72 15.17 -10.94
C PRO A 95 -7.25 14.96 -11.38
N ASP A 96 -6.31 15.28 -10.49
CA ASP A 96 -4.87 15.14 -10.76
C ASP A 96 -4.36 13.72 -10.46
N ASP A 97 -5.15 12.87 -9.79
CA ASP A 97 -4.75 11.51 -9.46
C ASP A 97 -4.89 10.59 -10.69
N ASN A 98 -3.86 9.83 -10.97
CA ASN A 98 -3.86 8.79 -12.01
C ASN A 98 -2.98 7.60 -11.58
N VAL A 99 -3.20 6.45 -12.24
CA VAL A 99 -2.48 5.21 -11.89
C VAL A 99 -0.97 5.35 -12.09
N ALA A 100 -0.53 6.02 -13.16
CA ALA A 100 0.90 6.11 -13.48
C ALA A 100 1.67 6.89 -12.41
N ASP A 101 1.17 8.07 -12.01
CA ASP A 101 1.81 8.91 -11.00
C ASP A 101 1.76 8.27 -9.61
N LEU A 102 0.63 7.68 -9.24
CA LEU A 102 0.51 6.97 -7.97
C LEU A 102 1.44 5.75 -7.91
N THR A 103 1.56 5.01 -9.02
CA THR A 103 2.51 3.88 -9.13
C THR A 103 3.96 4.38 -8.98
N ALA A 104 4.35 5.44 -9.69
CA ALA A 104 5.69 5.99 -9.59
C ALA A 104 6.02 6.44 -8.15
N ARG A 105 5.08 7.10 -7.48
CA ARG A 105 5.19 7.48 -6.06
C ARG A 105 5.34 6.24 -5.17
N TRP A 106 4.53 5.21 -5.37
CA TRP A 106 4.59 4.00 -4.57
C TRP A 106 5.92 3.26 -4.75
N VAL A 107 6.41 3.15 -5.97
CA VAL A 107 7.73 2.55 -6.27
C VAL A 107 8.84 3.29 -5.52
N ALA A 108 8.84 4.63 -5.53
CA ALA A 108 9.81 5.42 -4.79
C ALA A 108 9.73 5.20 -3.27
N ILE A 109 8.51 5.15 -2.71
CA ILE A 109 8.29 4.87 -1.29
C ILE A 109 8.74 3.45 -0.95
N ALA A 110 8.38 2.45 -1.75
CA ALA A 110 8.75 1.05 -1.55
C ALA A 110 10.27 0.84 -1.57
N THR A 111 10.97 1.49 -2.52
CA THR A 111 12.44 1.47 -2.59
C THR A 111 13.06 2.03 -1.30
N ARG A 112 12.51 3.14 -0.79
CA ARG A 112 12.97 3.71 0.49
C ARG A 112 12.63 2.80 1.67
N THR A 113 11.43 2.22 1.72
CA THR A 113 11.03 1.24 2.74
C THR A 113 12.01 0.07 2.79
N GLU A 114 12.38 -0.49 1.64
CA GLU A 114 13.34 -1.60 1.55
C GLU A 114 14.74 -1.16 2.03
N ALA A 115 15.21 0.01 1.61
CA ALA A 115 16.51 0.53 2.03
C ALA A 115 16.59 0.74 3.56
N VAL A 116 15.55 1.32 4.16
CA VAL A 116 15.44 1.52 5.62
C VAL A 116 15.40 0.17 6.33
N ALA A 117 14.56 -0.77 5.87
CA ALA A 117 14.40 -2.07 6.50
C ALA A 117 15.69 -2.92 6.42
N ARG A 118 16.44 -2.86 5.32
CA ARG A 118 17.72 -3.58 5.21
C ARG A 118 18.78 -3.07 6.19
N ASN A 119 18.75 -1.79 6.53
CA ASN A 119 19.70 -1.15 7.44
C ASN A 119 19.25 -1.17 8.92
N ALA A 120 18.07 -1.67 9.24
CA ALA A 120 17.51 -1.75 10.59
C ALA A 120 17.23 -3.20 11.01
N GLN A 121 17.03 -3.43 12.31
CA GLN A 121 16.58 -4.71 12.85
C GLN A 121 15.05 -4.73 12.96
N LEU A 122 14.41 -5.89 12.84
CA LEU A 122 12.95 -6.01 13.05
C LEU A 122 12.51 -5.56 14.46
N THR A 123 13.41 -5.61 15.42
CA THR A 123 13.20 -5.18 16.82
C THR A 123 13.40 -3.69 17.04
N ASP A 124 13.96 -2.96 16.07
CA ASP A 124 14.18 -1.52 16.23
C ASP A 124 12.83 -0.79 16.30
N ARG A 125 12.71 0.11 17.27
CA ARG A 125 11.50 0.89 17.47
C ARG A 125 11.48 2.12 16.57
N ALA A 126 10.29 2.47 16.10
CA ALA A 126 10.06 3.73 15.40
C ALA A 126 10.49 4.94 16.25
N ARG A 127 10.90 6.01 15.58
CA ARG A 127 11.29 7.26 16.25
C ARG A 127 10.07 8.01 16.78
N LEU A 128 10.27 8.74 17.88
CA LEU A 128 9.26 9.68 18.38
C LEU A 128 9.37 11.04 17.65
N GLY A 129 8.28 11.82 17.68
CA GLY A 129 8.22 13.17 17.10
C GLY A 129 7.59 13.25 15.71
N GLY A 130 7.35 12.09 15.06
CA GLY A 130 6.53 12.00 13.86
C GLY A 130 5.10 11.55 14.18
N ARG A 131 4.71 10.37 13.69
CA ARG A 131 3.41 9.75 13.97
C ARG A 131 3.20 9.39 15.44
N PHE A 132 4.27 9.05 16.14
CA PHE A 132 4.23 8.55 17.50
C PHE A 132 4.80 9.56 18.50
N SER A 133 4.06 9.83 19.58
CA SER A 133 4.49 10.64 20.72
C SER A 133 4.95 9.78 21.90
N SER A 134 4.54 8.51 21.96
CA SER A 134 4.88 7.53 23.00
C SER A 134 4.67 6.12 22.46
N ASP A 135 5.29 5.13 23.08
CA ASP A 135 5.19 3.69 22.78
C ASP A 135 5.20 3.33 21.29
N PRO A 136 6.29 3.69 20.56
CA PRO A 136 6.36 3.45 19.13
C PRO A 136 6.48 1.95 18.82
N PRO A 137 5.84 1.45 17.74
CA PRO A 137 5.95 0.07 17.33
C PRO A 137 7.35 -0.28 16.84
N THR A 138 7.63 -1.57 16.73
CA THR A 138 8.86 -2.06 16.10
C THR A 138 8.74 -2.06 14.58
N LEU A 139 9.87 -2.09 13.87
CA LEU A 139 9.91 -2.24 12.41
C LEU A 139 9.17 -3.50 11.96
N GLY A 140 9.40 -4.63 12.65
CA GLY A 140 8.73 -5.89 12.32
C GLY A 140 7.21 -5.79 12.40
N TRP A 141 6.70 -5.10 13.43
CA TRP A 141 5.27 -4.83 13.56
C TRP A 141 4.75 -3.96 12.39
N ILE A 142 5.49 -2.91 12.03
CA ILE A 142 5.10 -2.02 10.92
C ILE A 142 5.07 -2.79 9.59
N LEU A 143 6.11 -3.58 9.28
CA LEU A 143 6.15 -4.36 8.04
C LEU A 143 5.03 -5.40 7.98
N ALA A 144 4.73 -6.08 9.10
CA ALA A 144 3.60 -7.00 9.18
C ALA A 144 2.25 -6.31 8.99
N HIS A 145 2.09 -5.09 9.55
CA HIS A 145 0.89 -4.28 9.36
C HIS A 145 0.75 -3.85 7.89
N LEU A 146 1.82 -3.40 7.24
CA LEU A 146 1.80 -3.06 5.81
C LEU A 146 1.44 -4.27 4.94
N LEU A 147 1.95 -5.46 5.28
CA LEU A 147 1.60 -6.70 4.61
C LEU A 147 0.10 -7.01 4.76
N GLN A 148 -0.44 -6.89 5.99
CA GLN A 148 -1.86 -7.06 6.26
C GLN A 148 -2.72 -6.10 5.45
N GLU A 149 -2.36 -4.81 5.38
CA GLU A 149 -3.07 -3.80 4.60
C GLU A 149 -3.10 -4.18 3.10
N ASN A 150 -1.93 -4.50 2.53
CA ASN A 150 -1.84 -4.88 1.13
C ASN A 150 -2.66 -6.14 0.82
N ALA A 151 -2.49 -7.22 1.59
CA ALA A 151 -3.22 -8.47 1.38
C ALA A 151 -4.74 -8.30 1.48
N ARG A 152 -5.20 -7.54 2.50
CA ARG A 152 -6.63 -7.23 2.68
C ARG A 152 -7.20 -6.49 1.48
N HIS A 153 -6.48 -5.49 0.98
CA HIS A 153 -6.93 -4.65 -0.12
C HIS A 153 -6.84 -5.35 -1.48
N VAL A 154 -5.92 -6.30 -1.67
CA VAL A 154 -5.92 -7.19 -2.84
C VAL A 154 -7.22 -7.98 -2.90
N GLY A 155 -7.65 -8.62 -1.79
CA GLY A 155 -8.92 -9.36 -1.75
C GLY A 155 -10.14 -8.47 -2.01
N GLN A 156 -10.11 -7.19 -1.62
CA GLN A 156 -11.17 -6.23 -1.98
C GLN A 156 -11.17 -5.91 -3.48
N LEU A 157 -9.99 -5.74 -4.09
CA LEU A 157 -9.85 -5.53 -5.52
C LEU A 157 -10.28 -6.75 -6.34
N ASP A 158 -10.08 -7.98 -5.84
CA ASP A 158 -10.57 -9.19 -6.49
C ASP A 158 -12.08 -9.12 -6.70
N VAL A 159 -12.83 -8.83 -5.63
CA VAL A 159 -14.30 -8.70 -5.70
C VAL A 159 -14.72 -7.57 -6.65
N VAL A 160 -14.04 -6.43 -6.60
CA VAL A 160 -14.37 -5.28 -7.46
C VAL A 160 -14.06 -5.58 -8.93
N ARG A 161 -12.95 -6.26 -9.24
CA ARG A 161 -12.64 -6.69 -10.62
C ARG A 161 -13.67 -7.66 -11.15
N GLU A 162 -14.07 -8.64 -10.36
CA GLU A 162 -15.12 -9.58 -10.75
C GLU A 162 -16.44 -8.85 -11.08
N LEU A 163 -16.81 -7.84 -10.27
CA LEU A 163 -18.01 -7.03 -10.51
C LEU A 163 -17.89 -6.10 -11.73
N ILE A 164 -16.69 -5.63 -12.08
CA ILE A 164 -16.46 -4.71 -13.20
C ILE A 164 -16.40 -5.44 -14.54
N ASP A 165 -15.63 -6.53 -14.63
CA ASP A 165 -15.32 -7.19 -15.91
C ASP A 165 -15.31 -8.72 -15.85
N GLY A 166 -15.70 -9.32 -14.73
CA GLY A 166 -15.76 -10.77 -14.55
C GLY A 166 -14.40 -11.44 -14.30
N SER A 167 -13.32 -10.66 -14.15
CA SER A 167 -12.00 -11.21 -13.82
C SER A 167 -12.02 -11.74 -12.38
N VAL A 168 -11.73 -13.02 -12.21
CA VAL A 168 -11.65 -13.65 -10.88
C VAL A 168 -10.23 -13.56 -10.34
N GLY A 169 -10.13 -13.40 -9.02
CA GLY A 169 -8.86 -13.52 -8.28
C GLY A 169 -8.36 -14.98 -8.26
N GLU A 170 -7.16 -15.20 -7.70
CA GLU A 170 -6.65 -16.53 -7.45
C GLU A 170 -7.48 -17.27 -6.39
#